data_5cd83bf52b609f4ec31322e3e0eebaa9
#
_entry.id   5cd83bf52b609f4ec31322e3e0eebaa9
#
_cell.length_a   1.000
_cell.length_b   1.000
_cell.length_c   1.000
_cell.angle_alpha   90.00
_cell.angle_beta   90.00
_cell.angle_gamma   90.00
#
_symmetry.space_group_name_H-M   'P 1'
#
loop_
_entity.id
_entity.type
_entity.pdbx_description
1 polymer ?
#
loop_
_entity_poly.entity_id
_entity_poly.type
_entity_poly.pdbx_seq_one_letter_code
_entity_poly.pdbx_strand_id
1 'polypeptide(L)'
;MSSTFVLGRLLSIGIPVVSSYTIGDDTDAIVRSFDLASTDAELVLATGGLGPTDDDLTRSALAEFLGVELQLQDELLQKIQNFFANRNLQMSAKNKIQAYIPAGAKALANSLGTAPGIMASLDSRFSILDSRPASSIQDRASSLLVALPGVPSEMERMFEESVLPELQRLAGGQAVVVRKLRCFGTGESNIAELLGPLMQRGRDPLINCTAKHGVITLAINATAEDKDTARQMAEKDVKSLRDKLGELVYGTEEQTLAEVVGKKLSQQKKTIAVAESCTGGCLAKLLTDIPGASGYFTCGWVTYSNSAKTSELGVGADLIEKYGAVSEQVACAMAQGARKKARTDFAISITGIAGPSGATEQKPVGLVYISVDSDNECETKRCLFPHDRAFIRLRAAQTALNMLRLKLDG
;
A
#
# COMPACT_ATOMS: atom_id res chain seq x y z
N MET A 1 -0.62 -10.10 1.91
CA MET A 1 -0.87 -8.66 2.19
C MET A 1 -0.43 -8.25 3.59
N SER A 2 -0.75 -9.01 4.63
CA SER A 2 -0.35 -8.70 6.02
C SER A 2 1.17 -8.61 6.23
N SER A 3 1.95 -9.53 5.67
CA SER A 3 3.42 -9.52 5.75
C SER A 3 4.04 -8.27 5.12
N THR A 4 3.53 -7.80 3.99
CA THR A 4 4.06 -6.60 3.31
C THR A 4 3.86 -5.33 4.14
N PHE A 5 2.72 -5.21 4.85
CA PHE A 5 2.48 -4.09 5.76
C PHE A 5 3.47 -4.11 6.93
N VAL A 6 3.56 -5.24 7.65
CA VAL A 6 4.46 -5.40 8.80
C VAL A 6 5.91 -5.13 8.41
N LEU A 7 6.38 -5.73 7.30
CA LEU A 7 7.72 -5.49 6.74
C LEU A 7 7.98 -3.99 6.51
N GLY A 8 7.03 -3.31 5.85
CA GLY A 8 7.15 -1.88 5.58
C GLY A 8 7.20 -1.04 6.85
N ARG A 9 6.42 -1.42 7.89
CA ARG A 9 6.39 -0.70 9.16
C ARG A 9 7.65 -0.91 9.99
N LEU A 10 8.15 -2.14 10.08
CA LEU A 10 9.41 -2.45 10.78
C LEU A 10 10.60 -1.70 10.13
N LEU A 11 10.70 -1.76 8.82
CA LEU A 11 11.72 -1.00 8.09
C LEU A 11 11.59 0.50 8.32
N SER A 12 10.37 1.03 8.47
CA SER A 12 10.13 2.45 8.72
C SER A 12 10.60 2.93 10.09
N ILE A 13 10.82 2.03 11.03
CA ILE A 13 11.36 2.33 12.37
C ILE A 13 12.80 1.78 12.56
N GLY A 14 13.46 1.45 11.44
CA GLY A 14 14.86 1.01 11.46
C GLY A 14 15.08 -0.44 11.90
N ILE A 15 14.01 -1.24 12.07
CA ILE A 15 14.13 -2.67 12.42
C ILE A 15 14.25 -3.48 11.13
N PRO A 16 15.42 -4.09 10.85
CA PRO A 16 15.60 -4.95 9.69
C PRO A 16 14.85 -6.26 9.88
N VAL A 17 14.27 -6.79 8.81
CA VAL A 17 13.70 -8.13 8.81
C VAL A 17 14.72 -9.10 8.23
N VAL A 18 15.15 -10.06 9.05
CA VAL A 18 16.20 -11.04 8.68
C VAL A 18 15.62 -12.24 7.95
N SER A 19 14.40 -12.66 8.29
CA SER A 19 13.74 -13.80 7.65
C SER A 19 12.22 -13.65 7.68
N SER A 20 11.54 -14.34 6.76
CA SER A 20 10.08 -14.42 6.70
C SER A 20 9.68 -15.84 6.31
N TYR A 21 8.78 -16.43 7.08
CA TYR A 21 8.29 -17.80 6.91
C TYR A 21 6.80 -17.80 6.60
N THR A 22 6.38 -18.67 5.69
CA THR A 22 4.96 -18.98 5.48
C THR A 22 4.75 -20.44 5.85
N ILE A 23 3.88 -20.71 6.81
CA ILE A 23 3.71 -22.00 7.45
C ILE A 23 2.26 -22.42 7.31
N GLY A 24 2.04 -23.71 7.02
CA GLY A 24 0.69 -24.29 7.02
C GLY A 24 0.14 -24.49 8.43
N ASP A 25 -1.13 -24.87 8.53
CA ASP A 25 -1.84 -25.09 9.77
C ASP A 25 -1.45 -26.46 10.39
N ASP A 26 -0.24 -26.51 10.94
CA ASP A 26 0.36 -27.65 11.62
C ASP A 26 1.09 -27.16 12.86
N THR A 27 0.70 -27.63 14.05
CA THR A 27 1.21 -27.15 15.33
C THR A 27 2.73 -27.36 15.44
N ASP A 28 3.23 -28.54 15.07
CA ASP A 28 4.65 -28.85 15.16
C ASP A 28 5.49 -27.96 14.22
N ALA A 29 4.96 -27.68 13.02
CA ALA A 29 5.63 -26.77 12.08
C ALA A 29 5.66 -25.33 12.60
N ILE A 30 4.58 -24.86 13.22
CA ILE A 30 4.51 -23.52 13.84
C ILE A 30 5.50 -23.43 15.00
N VAL A 31 5.52 -24.42 15.91
CA VAL A 31 6.46 -24.46 17.05
C VAL A 31 7.93 -24.45 16.57
N ARG A 32 8.28 -25.32 15.62
CA ARG A 32 9.64 -25.33 15.02
C ARG A 32 10.01 -23.97 14.40
N SER A 33 9.03 -23.28 13.80
CA SER A 33 9.29 -21.99 13.18
C SER A 33 9.51 -20.89 14.22
N PHE A 34 8.81 -20.92 15.35
CA PHE A 34 9.09 -20.03 16.47
C PHE A 34 10.50 -20.26 17.03
N ASP A 35 10.90 -21.51 17.17
CA ASP A 35 12.23 -21.88 17.64
C ASP A 35 13.33 -21.36 16.71
N LEU A 36 13.18 -21.59 15.42
CA LEU A 36 14.11 -21.11 14.39
C LEU A 36 14.17 -19.58 14.36
N ALA A 37 13.03 -18.91 14.30
CA ALA A 37 12.96 -17.46 14.23
C ALA A 37 13.55 -16.78 15.47
N SER A 38 13.31 -17.35 16.67
CA SER A 38 13.85 -16.81 17.92
C SER A 38 15.36 -17.04 18.10
N THR A 39 15.95 -17.94 17.29
CA THR A 39 17.41 -18.13 17.25
C THR A 39 18.07 -17.02 16.42
N ASP A 40 17.39 -16.55 15.36
CA ASP A 40 17.95 -15.62 14.39
C ASP A 40 17.61 -14.14 14.68
N ALA A 41 16.57 -13.88 15.50
CA ALA A 41 16.08 -12.54 15.72
C ALA A 41 15.59 -12.31 17.17
N GLU A 42 15.74 -11.07 17.63
CA GLU A 42 15.26 -10.61 18.95
C GLU A 42 13.75 -10.31 18.95
N LEU A 43 13.15 -10.13 17.76
CA LEU A 43 11.73 -9.89 17.57
C LEU A 43 11.16 -10.92 16.61
N VAL A 44 10.17 -11.68 17.09
CA VAL A 44 9.38 -12.60 16.26
C VAL A 44 7.95 -12.08 16.16
N LEU A 45 7.50 -11.85 14.92
CA LEU A 45 6.13 -11.43 14.64
C LEU A 45 5.40 -12.53 13.85
N ALA A 46 4.30 -13.02 14.38
CA ALA A 46 3.41 -13.97 13.73
C ALA A 46 2.07 -13.32 13.40
N THR A 47 1.45 -13.71 12.29
CA THR A 47 0.11 -13.23 11.90
C THR A 47 -0.76 -14.40 11.47
N GLY A 48 -2.00 -14.46 11.98
CA GLY A 48 -2.97 -15.53 11.70
C GLY A 48 -3.09 -16.56 12.80
N GLY A 49 -4.09 -17.43 12.71
CA GLY A 49 -4.31 -18.57 13.59
C GLY A 49 -4.69 -18.21 15.04
N LEU A 50 -5.30 -17.03 15.28
CA LEU A 50 -5.82 -16.60 16.59
C LEU A 50 -7.35 -16.60 16.69
N GLY A 51 -8.04 -17.01 15.66
CA GLY A 51 -9.49 -17.13 15.62
C GLY A 51 -10.06 -18.26 16.50
N PRO A 52 -11.36 -18.56 16.32
CA PRO A 52 -12.03 -19.59 17.11
C PRO A 52 -12.19 -20.93 16.37
N THR A 53 -11.60 -21.10 15.19
CA THR A 53 -11.77 -22.30 14.35
C THR A 53 -10.69 -23.35 14.65
N ASP A 54 -10.92 -24.57 14.21
CA ASP A 54 -10.05 -25.71 14.57
C ASP A 54 -8.69 -25.64 13.85
N ASP A 55 -8.57 -24.81 12.83
CA ASP A 55 -7.36 -24.44 12.08
C ASP A 55 -6.60 -23.23 12.68
N ASP A 56 -7.15 -22.57 13.70
CA ASP A 56 -6.49 -21.47 14.42
C ASP A 56 -5.53 -22.00 15.48
N LEU A 57 -4.35 -22.44 15.05
CA LEU A 57 -3.38 -23.16 15.89
C LEU A 57 -2.30 -22.28 16.52
N THR A 58 -2.15 -21.03 16.11
CA THR A 58 -1.04 -20.15 16.57
C THR A 58 -1.03 -19.97 18.09
N ARG A 59 -2.19 -19.87 18.74
CA ARG A 59 -2.31 -19.68 20.19
C ARG A 59 -1.80 -20.91 20.97
N SER A 60 -2.21 -22.11 20.57
CA SER A 60 -1.78 -23.37 21.19
C SER A 60 -0.31 -23.64 20.93
N ALA A 61 0.15 -23.47 19.69
CA ALA A 61 1.54 -23.61 19.33
C ALA A 61 2.44 -22.62 20.10
N LEU A 62 1.97 -21.39 20.34
CA LEU A 62 2.70 -20.42 21.14
C LEU A 62 2.81 -20.86 22.62
N ALA A 63 1.74 -21.39 23.22
CA ALA A 63 1.78 -21.92 24.58
C ALA A 63 2.74 -23.11 24.68
N GLU A 64 2.69 -24.02 23.73
CA GLU A 64 3.60 -25.16 23.63
C GLU A 64 5.08 -24.72 23.46
N PHE A 65 5.32 -23.77 22.55
CA PHE A 65 6.65 -23.19 22.35
C PHE A 65 7.22 -22.56 23.62
N LEU A 66 6.38 -21.84 24.38
CA LEU A 66 6.78 -21.20 25.63
C LEU A 66 6.89 -22.21 26.80
N GLY A 67 6.35 -23.43 26.66
CA GLY A 67 6.31 -24.43 27.71
C GLY A 67 5.34 -24.07 28.85
N VAL A 68 4.25 -23.35 28.55
CA VAL A 68 3.26 -22.87 29.54
C VAL A 68 1.84 -23.28 29.14
N GLU A 69 0.93 -23.28 30.12
CA GLU A 69 -0.49 -23.56 29.90
C GLU A 69 -1.24 -22.30 29.39
N LEU A 70 -2.34 -22.55 28.68
CA LEU A 70 -3.30 -21.51 28.32
C LEU A 70 -4.21 -21.21 29.51
N GLN A 71 -4.29 -19.95 29.91
CA GLN A 71 -5.10 -19.47 31.05
C GLN A 71 -6.27 -18.65 30.53
N LEU A 72 -7.48 -18.95 31.00
CA LEU A 72 -8.67 -18.16 30.73
C LEU A 72 -8.53 -16.78 31.39
N GLN A 73 -8.74 -15.73 30.63
CA GLN A 73 -8.82 -14.36 31.13
C GLN A 73 -10.28 -13.88 31.08
N ASP A 74 -10.91 -13.74 32.24
CA ASP A 74 -12.33 -13.38 32.35
C ASP A 74 -12.63 -12.01 31.75
N GLU A 75 -11.72 -11.05 31.89
CA GLU A 75 -11.86 -9.73 31.24
C GLU A 75 -11.92 -9.81 29.71
N LEU A 76 -11.13 -10.68 29.11
CA LEU A 76 -11.18 -10.90 27.65
C LEU A 76 -12.48 -11.58 27.24
N LEU A 77 -12.90 -12.58 28.00
CA LEU A 77 -14.17 -13.26 27.75
C LEU A 77 -15.34 -12.27 27.79
N GLN A 78 -15.37 -11.39 28.79
CA GLN A 78 -16.38 -10.35 28.90
C GLN A 78 -16.35 -9.38 27.73
N LYS A 79 -15.15 -8.97 27.26
CA LYS A 79 -15.01 -8.11 26.08
C LYS A 79 -15.55 -8.78 24.82
N ILE A 80 -15.25 -10.07 24.61
CA ILE A 80 -15.77 -10.84 23.49
C ILE A 80 -17.30 -10.95 23.55
N GLN A 81 -17.85 -11.25 24.71
CA GLN A 81 -19.31 -11.30 24.92
C GLN A 81 -19.97 -9.95 24.59
N ASN A 82 -19.40 -8.86 25.08
CA ASN A 82 -19.89 -7.50 24.80
C ASN A 82 -19.80 -7.15 23.30
N PHE A 83 -18.76 -7.60 22.60
CA PHE A 83 -18.62 -7.40 21.16
C PHE A 83 -19.78 -8.02 20.37
N PHE A 84 -20.23 -9.23 20.72
CA PHE A 84 -21.39 -9.88 20.12
C PHE A 84 -22.69 -9.21 20.55
N ALA A 85 -22.85 -8.93 21.85
CA ALA A 85 -24.06 -8.31 22.39
C ALA A 85 -24.34 -6.94 21.74
N ASN A 86 -23.33 -6.10 21.57
CA ASN A 86 -23.44 -4.79 20.93
C ASN A 86 -23.87 -4.85 19.45
N ARG A 87 -23.80 -6.02 18.84
CA ARG A 87 -24.23 -6.28 17.45
C ARG A 87 -25.52 -7.09 17.37
N ASN A 88 -26.18 -7.32 18.50
CA ASN A 88 -27.34 -8.20 18.62
C ASN A 88 -27.07 -9.62 18.08
N LEU A 89 -25.86 -10.13 18.29
CA LEU A 89 -25.45 -11.47 17.90
C LEU A 89 -25.21 -12.34 19.12
N GLN A 90 -25.49 -13.63 19.00
CA GLN A 90 -25.17 -14.61 20.05
C GLN A 90 -23.71 -15.09 19.87
N MET A 91 -22.92 -15.05 20.94
CA MET A 91 -21.57 -15.60 20.94
C MET A 91 -21.60 -17.13 20.85
N SER A 92 -20.90 -17.72 19.89
CA SER A 92 -20.71 -19.17 19.82
C SER A 92 -19.80 -19.66 20.97
N ALA A 93 -20.03 -20.87 21.47
CA ALA A 93 -19.18 -21.50 22.48
C ALA A 93 -17.70 -21.60 22.04
N LYS A 94 -17.45 -21.80 20.75
CA LYS A 94 -16.10 -21.83 20.16
C LYS A 94 -15.32 -20.51 20.37
N ASN A 95 -16.01 -19.35 20.42
CA ASN A 95 -15.33 -18.08 20.63
C ASN A 95 -14.68 -17.95 22.01
N LYS A 96 -15.08 -18.78 22.99
CA LYS A 96 -14.46 -18.78 24.33
C LYS A 96 -12.96 -19.05 24.27
N ILE A 97 -12.48 -19.83 23.30
CA ILE A 97 -11.05 -20.16 23.16
C ILE A 97 -10.20 -18.89 22.94
N GLN A 98 -10.76 -17.84 22.35
CA GLN A 98 -10.07 -16.58 22.11
C GLN A 98 -9.74 -15.82 23.42
N ALA A 99 -10.38 -16.15 24.52
CA ALA A 99 -10.08 -15.58 25.82
C ALA A 99 -8.96 -16.33 26.60
N TYR A 100 -8.42 -17.40 26.02
CA TYR A 100 -7.28 -18.11 26.61
C TYR A 100 -5.97 -17.54 26.09
N ILE A 101 -5.06 -17.21 26.99
CA ILE A 101 -3.75 -16.61 26.69
C ILE A 101 -2.67 -17.46 27.36
N PRO A 102 -1.51 -17.69 26.75
CA PRO A 102 -0.38 -18.37 27.40
C PRO A 102 -0.01 -17.70 28.72
N ALA A 103 0.23 -18.50 29.76
CA ALA A 103 0.59 -17.98 31.08
C ALA A 103 1.80 -17.03 30.98
N GLY A 104 1.71 -15.86 31.62
CA GLY A 104 2.74 -14.83 31.58
C GLY A 104 2.76 -13.95 30.34
N ALA A 105 1.99 -14.27 29.30
CA ALA A 105 1.88 -13.41 28.12
C ALA A 105 0.84 -12.30 28.35
N LYS A 106 1.04 -11.19 27.62
CA LYS A 106 0.14 -10.03 27.63
C LYS A 106 -0.82 -10.11 26.44
N ALA A 107 -2.11 -9.97 26.72
CA ALA A 107 -3.11 -9.82 25.67
C ALA A 107 -3.08 -8.40 25.07
N LEU A 108 -3.12 -8.31 23.74
CA LEU A 108 -3.25 -7.05 23.00
C LEU A 108 -4.70 -6.85 22.62
N ALA A 109 -5.21 -5.64 22.88
CA ALA A 109 -6.61 -5.33 22.60
C ALA A 109 -6.88 -5.27 21.08
N ASN A 110 -7.99 -5.88 20.65
CA ASN A 110 -8.52 -5.80 19.29
C ASN A 110 -9.81 -4.97 19.31
N SER A 111 -9.77 -3.78 18.75
CA SER A 111 -10.93 -2.87 18.68
C SER A 111 -11.86 -3.17 17.50
N LEU A 112 -11.43 -3.96 16.52
CA LEU A 112 -12.18 -4.27 15.30
C LEU A 112 -12.77 -5.69 15.30
N GLY A 113 -12.18 -6.62 16.04
CA GLY A 113 -12.57 -8.03 16.08
C GLY A 113 -12.60 -8.62 17.47
N THR A 114 -12.74 -9.95 17.53
CA THR A 114 -12.85 -10.71 18.80
C THR A 114 -11.54 -11.37 19.23
N ALA A 115 -10.63 -11.64 18.31
CA ALA A 115 -9.37 -12.30 18.59
C ALA A 115 -8.35 -11.30 19.15
N PRO A 116 -7.94 -11.37 20.42
CA PRO A 116 -6.86 -10.56 20.95
C PRO A 116 -5.53 -10.98 20.30
N GLY A 117 -4.59 -10.05 20.18
CA GLY A 117 -3.21 -10.42 19.93
C GLY A 117 -2.53 -10.89 21.20
N ILE A 118 -1.36 -11.48 21.06
CA ILE A 118 -0.57 -12.03 22.18
C ILE A 118 0.84 -11.48 22.08
N MET A 119 1.36 -10.98 23.20
CA MET A 119 2.75 -10.52 23.32
C MET A 119 3.42 -11.27 24.47
N ALA A 120 4.53 -11.94 24.22
CA ALA A 120 5.25 -12.72 25.19
C ALA A 120 6.75 -12.35 25.18
N SER A 121 7.38 -12.24 26.36
CA SER A 121 8.83 -12.21 26.47
C SER A 121 9.37 -13.63 26.42
N LEU A 122 10.47 -13.81 25.69
CA LEU A 122 11.16 -15.10 25.60
C LEU A 122 12.18 -15.32 26.73
N ASP A 123 12.46 -14.30 27.55
CA ASP A 123 13.42 -14.39 28.66
C ASP A 123 13.02 -15.44 29.68
N SER A 124 11.71 -15.61 29.92
CA SER A 124 11.17 -16.61 30.86
C SER A 124 11.39 -18.06 30.40
N ARG A 125 11.42 -18.34 29.09
CA ARG A 125 11.67 -19.68 28.54
C ARG A 125 13.10 -20.14 28.80
N PHE A 126 14.07 -19.24 28.66
CA PHE A 126 15.48 -19.57 28.83
C PHE A 126 15.88 -19.75 30.29
N SER A 127 15.15 -19.15 31.23
CA SER A 127 15.37 -19.38 32.68
C SER A 127 14.88 -20.74 33.17
N ILE A 128 13.90 -21.36 32.48
CA ILE A 128 13.30 -22.66 32.87
C ILE A 128 14.06 -23.86 32.25
N LEU A 129 14.68 -23.67 31.10
CA LEU A 129 15.39 -24.72 30.32
C LEU A 129 16.88 -24.82 30.62
N ASP A 130 17.35 -24.18 31.69
CA ASP A 130 18.80 -24.01 31.99
C ASP A 130 19.46 -25.31 32.42
N SER A 131 19.74 -26.15 31.41
CA SER A 131 20.80 -27.16 31.42
C SER A 131 21.90 -26.91 30.37
N ARG A 132 21.91 -25.73 29.70
CA ARG A 132 22.96 -25.32 28.76
C ARG A 132 23.96 -24.37 29.44
N PRO A 133 25.26 -24.47 29.12
CA PRO A 133 26.28 -23.66 29.81
C PRO A 133 26.04 -22.13 29.56
N ALA A 134 26.10 -21.39 30.64
CA ALA A 134 25.80 -19.95 30.76
C ALA A 134 26.58 -19.02 29.82
N SER A 135 27.59 -19.49 29.10
CA SER A 135 28.41 -18.70 28.19
C SER A 135 27.76 -18.26 26.87
N SER A 136 26.57 -18.79 26.55
CA SER A 136 25.81 -18.44 25.33
C SER A 136 24.56 -17.57 25.59
N ILE A 137 24.25 -17.25 26.87
CA ILE A 137 22.99 -16.61 27.27
C ILE A 137 23.17 -15.15 27.67
N GLN A 138 24.39 -14.73 27.99
CA GLN A 138 24.67 -13.40 28.58
C GLN A 138 24.62 -12.22 27.62
N ASP A 139 24.51 -12.45 26.29
CA ASP A 139 24.50 -11.39 25.27
C ASP A 139 23.18 -11.30 24.44
N ARG A 140 22.12 -12.01 24.82
CA ARG A 140 20.82 -11.87 24.14
C ARG A 140 19.99 -10.81 24.81
N ALA A 141 19.78 -9.69 24.10
CA ALA A 141 18.77 -8.72 24.44
C ALA A 141 17.39 -9.39 24.52
N SER A 142 16.51 -8.85 25.38
CA SER A 142 15.17 -9.36 25.64
C SER A 142 14.42 -9.68 24.36
N SER A 143 14.23 -10.96 24.05
CA SER A 143 13.54 -11.39 22.85
C SER A 143 12.03 -11.27 23.03
N LEU A 144 11.34 -10.71 22.06
CA LEU A 144 9.91 -10.46 22.08
C LEU A 144 9.21 -11.27 21.00
N LEU A 145 8.16 -12.01 21.37
CA LEU A 145 7.27 -12.66 20.41
C LEU A 145 5.89 -12.00 20.44
N VAL A 146 5.40 -11.63 19.27
CA VAL A 146 4.08 -11.02 19.10
C VAL A 146 3.29 -11.83 18.06
N ALA A 147 2.08 -12.26 18.43
CA ALA A 147 1.12 -12.88 17.53
C ALA A 147 -0.09 -11.96 17.33
N LEU A 148 -0.46 -11.71 16.07
CA LEU A 148 -1.56 -10.83 15.68
C LEU A 148 -2.59 -11.60 14.83
N PRO A 149 -3.87 -11.17 14.79
CA PRO A 149 -4.90 -11.78 13.94
C PRO A 149 -4.51 -11.76 12.45
N GLY A 150 -5.08 -12.69 11.67
CA GLY A 150 -4.85 -12.79 10.24
C GLY A 150 -5.62 -11.75 9.40
N VAL A 151 -6.70 -11.17 9.92
CA VAL A 151 -7.50 -10.16 9.24
C VAL A 151 -6.69 -8.86 9.10
N PRO A 152 -6.40 -8.40 7.87
CA PRO A 152 -5.46 -7.29 7.66
C PRO A 152 -5.79 -6.02 8.44
N SER A 153 -7.05 -5.59 8.43
CA SER A 153 -7.48 -4.37 9.13
C SER A 153 -7.32 -4.44 10.66
N GLU A 154 -7.54 -5.62 11.24
CA GLU A 154 -7.34 -5.87 12.68
C GLU A 154 -5.84 -5.86 13.02
N MET A 155 -5.07 -6.63 12.27
CA MET A 155 -3.63 -6.75 12.42
C MET A 155 -2.92 -5.40 12.29
N GLU A 156 -3.22 -4.64 11.25
CA GLU A 156 -2.62 -3.33 11.00
C GLU A 156 -2.90 -2.36 12.14
N ARG A 157 -4.15 -2.30 12.60
CA ARG A 157 -4.54 -1.43 13.70
C ARG A 157 -3.89 -1.83 15.02
N MET A 158 -3.88 -3.11 15.34
CA MET A 158 -3.23 -3.60 16.57
C MET A 158 -1.72 -3.39 16.54
N PHE A 159 -1.11 -3.55 15.37
CA PHE A 159 0.32 -3.25 15.20
C PHE A 159 0.61 -1.78 15.52
N GLU A 160 -0.15 -0.85 14.94
CA GLU A 160 0.03 0.60 15.15
C GLU A 160 -0.24 1.02 16.61
N GLU A 161 -1.34 0.51 17.20
CA GLU A 161 -1.80 0.96 18.53
C GLU A 161 -1.03 0.30 19.68
N SER A 162 -0.56 -0.96 19.52
CA SER A 162 -0.02 -1.75 20.63
C SER A 162 1.42 -2.21 20.44
N VAL A 163 1.80 -2.61 19.22
CA VAL A 163 3.12 -3.20 18.96
C VAL A 163 4.16 -2.12 18.68
N LEU A 164 3.85 -1.21 17.78
CA LEU A 164 4.77 -0.15 17.36
C LEU A 164 5.28 0.72 18.51
N PRO A 165 4.44 1.19 19.48
CA PRO A 165 4.94 1.96 20.62
C PRO A 165 5.91 1.17 21.51
N GLU A 166 5.65 -0.13 21.68
CA GLU A 166 6.54 -0.98 22.48
C GLU A 166 7.88 -1.23 21.78
N LEU A 167 7.87 -1.44 20.46
CA LEU A 167 9.10 -1.56 19.67
C LEU A 167 9.93 -0.28 19.70
N GLN A 168 9.30 0.89 19.63
CA GLN A 168 9.97 2.18 19.74
C GLN A 168 10.62 2.37 21.12
N ARG A 169 9.95 1.89 22.19
CA ARG A 169 10.51 1.93 23.54
C ARG A 169 11.73 1.02 23.68
N LEU A 170 11.70 -0.17 23.07
CA LEU A 170 12.78 -1.17 23.13
C LEU A 170 13.98 -0.78 22.22
N ALA A 171 13.76 -0.04 21.16
CA ALA A 171 14.81 0.39 20.21
C ALA A 171 15.83 1.38 20.78
N GLY A 172 15.90 1.56 22.10
CA GLY A 172 17.01 2.26 22.79
C GLY A 172 17.06 3.76 22.62
N GLY A 173 15.94 4.41 22.29
CA GLY A 173 15.83 5.88 22.32
C GLY A 173 16.37 6.59 21.08
N GLN A 174 16.87 5.92 20.07
CA GLN A 174 17.17 6.56 18.80
C GLN A 174 15.87 6.99 18.10
N ALA A 175 15.86 8.22 17.63
CA ALA A 175 14.73 8.74 16.86
C ALA A 175 14.89 8.35 15.39
N VAL A 176 13.86 7.69 14.84
CA VAL A 176 13.77 7.40 13.42
C VAL A 176 12.73 8.31 12.77
N VAL A 177 13.11 8.99 11.70
CA VAL A 177 12.20 9.78 10.87
C VAL A 177 12.17 9.21 9.47
N VAL A 178 10.98 8.91 8.99
CA VAL A 178 10.74 8.44 7.63
C VAL A 178 10.07 9.54 6.83
N ARG A 179 10.57 9.78 5.61
CA ARG A 179 9.93 10.61 4.59
C ARG A 179 9.73 9.79 3.34
N LYS A 180 8.61 9.99 2.66
CA LYS A 180 8.34 9.29 1.42
C LYS A 180 8.21 10.28 0.27
N LEU A 181 8.85 9.97 -0.85
CA LEU A 181 8.61 10.62 -2.13
C LEU A 181 7.91 9.64 -3.06
N ARG A 182 6.88 10.15 -3.75
CA ARG A 182 6.08 9.39 -4.69
C ARG A 182 6.47 9.79 -6.11
N CYS A 183 6.93 8.82 -6.90
CA CYS A 183 7.42 9.06 -8.26
C CYS A 183 6.58 8.30 -9.28
N PHE A 184 6.45 8.90 -10.48
CA PHE A 184 5.72 8.32 -11.59
C PHE A 184 6.36 8.72 -12.91
N GLY A 185 6.21 7.88 -13.95
CA GLY A 185 6.66 8.18 -15.31
C GLY A 185 7.95 7.46 -15.74
N THR A 186 8.58 6.72 -14.81
CA THR A 186 9.80 5.95 -15.12
C THR A 186 9.80 4.59 -14.40
N GLY A 187 10.81 3.77 -14.66
CA GLY A 187 11.04 2.48 -14.02
C GLY A 187 11.98 2.60 -12.81
N GLU A 188 11.98 1.55 -11.96
CA GLU A 188 12.82 1.46 -10.76
C GLU A 188 14.32 1.53 -11.10
N SER A 189 14.76 0.83 -12.16
CA SER A 189 16.15 0.84 -12.60
C SER A 189 16.63 2.25 -12.99
N ASN A 190 15.80 3.02 -13.69
CA ASN A 190 16.14 4.39 -14.05
C ASN A 190 16.23 5.32 -12.83
N ILE A 191 15.35 5.12 -11.84
CA ILE A 191 15.45 5.85 -10.56
C ILE A 191 16.77 5.52 -9.87
N ALA A 192 17.13 4.24 -9.80
CA ALA A 192 18.38 3.81 -9.17
C ALA A 192 19.61 4.41 -9.88
N GLU A 193 19.60 4.47 -11.19
CA GLU A 193 20.67 5.08 -11.99
C GLU A 193 20.77 6.61 -11.75
N LEU A 194 19.64 7.33 -11.78
CA LEU A 194 19.58 8.78 -11.53
C LEU A 194 20.07 9.15 -10.13
N LEU A 195 19.78 8.31 -9.15
CA LEU A 195 20.13 8.56 -7.75
C LEU A 195 21.57 8.11 -7.42
N GLY A 196 22.07 7.07 -8.09
CA GLY A 196 23.44 6.60 -7.96
C GLY A 196 23.88 6.38 -6.50
N PRO A 197 24.89 7.12 -6.00
CA PRO A 197 25.43 6.94 -4.64
C PRO A 197 24.41 7.13 -3.51
N LEU A 198 23.30 7.86 -3.75
CA LEU A 198 22.24 8.04 -2.75
C LEU A 198 21.50 6.74 -2.43
N MET A 199 21.57 5.73 -3.32
CA MET A 199 20.96 4.41 -3.14
C MET A 199 21.89 3.37 -2.50
N GLN A 200 23.14 3.73 -2.15
CA GLN A 200 24.10 2.81 -1.54
C GLN A 200 23.64 2.36 -0.14
N ARG A 201 23.87 1.08 0.15
CA ARG A 201 23.62 0.53 1.49
C ARG A 201 24.67 1.03 2.46
N GLY A 202 24.30 1.11 3.75
CA GLY A 202 25.19 1.53 4.82
C GLY A 202 25.31 3.04 5.02
N ARG A 203 24.58 3.85 4.24
CA ARG A 203 24.43 5.28 4.51
C ARG A 203 23.25 5.56 5.44
N ASP A 204 23.30 6.68 6.14
CA ASP A 204 22.18 7.25 6.88
C ASP A 204 21.99 8.71 6.44
N PRO A 205 20.79 9.13 5.97
CA PRO A 205 19.56 8.36 5.80
C PRO A 205 19.66 7.24 4.76
N LEU A 206 19.04 6.09 5.05
CA LEU A 206 18.88 4.99 4.09
C LEU A 206 17.70 5.26 3.17
N ILE A 207 17.90 5.13 1.85
CA ILE A 207 16.85 5.27 0.86
C ILE A 207 16.45 3.91 0.32
N ASN A 208 15.20 3.52 0.56
CA ASN A 208 14.58 2.33 0.00
C ASN A 208 13.68 2.68 -1.17
N CYS A 209 13.75 1.89 -2.25
CA CYS A 209 12.93 2.04 -3.43
C CYS A 209 11.96 0.86 -3.53
N THR A 210 10.68 1.12 -3.75
CA THR A 210 9.66 0.10 -3.99
C THR A 210 8.76 0.52 -5.13
N ALA A 211 8.41 -0.44 -6.01
CA ALA A 211 7.49 -0.22 -7.12
C ALA A 211 6.19 -0.99 -6.90
N LYS A 212 5.05 -0.29 -6.95
CA LYS A 212 3.73 -0.92 -6.86
C LYS A 212 2.77 -0.27 -7.85
N HIS A 213 2.16 -1.09 -8.71
CA HIS A 213 1.19 -0.63 -9.73
C HIS A 213 1.69 0.56 -10.57
N GLY A 214 3.01 0.56 -10.88
CA GLY A 214 3.64 1.60 -11.68
C GLY A 214 3.94 2.93 -10.97
N VAL A 215 3.69 3.01 -9.68
CA VAL A 215 4.14 4.10 -8.81
C VAL A 215 5.40 3.64 -8.06
N ILE A 216 6.43 4.48 -8.06
CA ILE A 216 7.65 4.25 -7.30
C ILE A 216 7.60 5.08 -6.02
N THR A 217 7.90 4.44 -4.90
CA THR A 217 8.01 5.09 -3.59
C THR A 217 9.46 5.03 -3.15
N LEU A 218 10.02 6.18 -2.85
CA LEU A 218 11.33 6.32 -2.19
C LEU A 218 11.08 6.61 -0.72
N ALA A 219 11.46 5.69 0.15
CA ALA A 219 11.39 5.87 1.60
C ALA A 219 12.77 6.25 2.13
N ILE A 220 12.88 7.45 2.68
CA ILE A 220 14.08 8.03 3.27
C ILE A 220 13.99 7.80 4.78
N ASN A 221 14.82 6.92 5.31
CA ASN A 221 14.86 6.55 6.72
C ASN A 221 16.09 7.18 7.36
N ALA A 222 15.92 8.17 8.21
CA ALA A 222 16.97 8.84 8.95
C ALA A 222 16.92 8.43 10.42
N THR A 223 18.07 8.09 11.00
CA THR A 223 18.21 7.69 12.40
C THR A 223 19.16 8.67 13.11
N ALA A 224 18.78 9.18 14.28
CA ALA A 224 19.63 10.06 15.08
C ALA A 224 19.29 9.93 16.57
N GLU A 225 20.07 10.58 17.43
CA GLU A 225 19.83 10.63 18.88
C GLU A 225 18.50 11.31 19.24
N ASP A 226 18.06 12.29 18.43
CA ASP A 226 16.82 13.01 18.62
C ASP A 226 16.02 13.16 17.29
N LYS A 227 14.72 13.42 17.43
CA LYS A 227 13.78 13.50 16.31
C LYS A 227 14.01 14.69 15.39
N ASP A 228 14.53 15.78 15.91
CA ASP A 228 14.74 17.00 15.11
C ASP A 228 15.99 16.86 14.24
N THR A 229 17.04 16.26 14.77
CA THR A 229 18.24 15.88 13.99
C THR A 229 17.88 14.86 12.89
N ALA A 230 17.17 13.78 13.23
CA ALA A 230 16.71 12.81 12.22
C ALA A 230 15.84 13.46 11.13
N ARG A 231 14.96 14.40 11.52
CA ARG A 231 14.13 15.15 10.56
C ARG A 231 14.97 15.99 9.62
N GLN A 232 15.94 16.74 10.14
CA GLN A 232 16.82 17.57 9.32
C GLN A 232 17.63 16.73 8.31
N MET A 233 18.13 15.57 8.73
CA MET A 233 18.82 14.63 7.85
C MET A 233 17.90 14.12 6.73
N ALA A 234 16.68 13.71 7.06
CA ALA A 234 15.71 13.26 6.08
C ALA A 234 15.32 14.36 5.08
N GLU A 235 15.05 15.59 5.55
CA GLU A 235 14.66 16.73 4.70
C GLU A 235 15.79 17.16 3.75
N LYS A 236 17.06 17.06 4.18
CA LYS A 236 18.21 17.30 3.30
C LYS A 236 18.22 16.32 2.12
N ASP A 237 17.99 15.04 2.38
CA ASP A 237 17.92 14.03 1.31
C ASP A 237 16.67 14.20 0.45
N VAL A 238 15.50 14.49 1.04
CA VAL A 238 14.27 14.84 0.29
C VAL A 238 14.54 15.95 -0.73
N LYS A 239 15.22 17.01 -0.32
CA LYS A 239 15.58 18.12 -1.22
C LYS A 239 16.51 17.63 -2.35
N SER A 240 17.57 16.91 -2.01
CA SER A 240 18.52 16.38 -2.99
C SER A 240 17.85 15.43 -4.01
N LEU A 241 16.90 14.59 -3.55
CA LEU A 241 16.14 13.70 -4.41
C LEU A 241 15.20 14.47 -5.34
N ARG A 242 14.52 15.51 -4.84
CA ARG A 242 13.67 16.37 -5.66
C ARG A 242 14.46 17.09 -6.73
N ASP A 243 15.61 17.63 -6.40
CA ASP A 243 16.49 18.33 -7.35
C ASP A 243 16.96 17.40 -8.47
N LYS A 244 17.22 16.12 -8.17
CA LYS A 244 17.66 15.12 -9.16
C LYS A 244 16.52 14.55 -10.00
N LEU A 245 15.35 14.31 -9.40
CA LEU A 245 14.24 13.62 -10.04
C LEU A 245 13.22 14.56 -10.70
N GLY A 246 13.20 15.83 -10.31
CA GLY A 246 12.36 16.86 -10.90
C GLY A 246 10.89 16.44 -10.99
N GLU A 247 10.34 16.50 -12.19
CA GLU A 247 8.95 16.19 -12.50
C GLU A 247 8.53 14.73 -12.24
N LEU A 248 9.49 13.82 -12.10
CA LEU A 248 9.18 12.45 -11.73
C LEU A 248 8.56 12.35 -10.33
N VAL A 249 8.89 13.29 -9.42
CA VAL A 249 8.28 13.36 -8.08
C VAL A 249 6.95 14.09 -8.17
N TYR A 250 5.86 13.34 -7.98
CA TYR A 250 4.52 13.94 -8.00
C TYR A 250 3.94 14.26 -6.63
N GLY A 251 4.43 13.62 -5.57
CA GLY A 251 3.85 13.76 -4.23
C GLY A 251 4.77 13.28 -3.12
N THR A 252 4.26 13.34 -1.91
CA THR A 252 4.92 12.91 -0.67
C THR A 252 4.03 11.97 0.12
N GLU A 253 4.62 11.24 1.04
CA GLU A 253 3.93 10.34 1.97
C GLU A 253 3.02 9.35 1.22
N GLU A 254 1.73 9.30 1.54
CA GLU A 254 0.77 8.39 0.89
C GLU A 254 -0.04 9.06 -0.25
N GLN A 255 0.33 10.27 -0.66
CA GLN A 255 -0.40 10.98 -1.70
C GLN A 255 -0.52 10.18 -2.99
N THR A 256 -1.71 10.15 -3.56
CA THR A 256 -2.00 9.60 -4.87
C THR A 256 -1.94 10.67 -5.97
N LEU A 257 -1.79 10.25 -7.23
CA LEU A 257 -1.87 11.17 -8.36
C LEU A 257 -3.22 11.91 -8.43
N ALA A 258 -4.31 11.21 -8.08
CA ALA A 258 -5.64 11.82 -8.08
C ALA A 258 -5.79 12.90 -7.02
N GLU A 259 -5.25 12.69 -5.81
CA GLU A 259 -5.24 13.73 -4.76
C GLU A 259 -4.44 14.95 -5.17
N VAL A 260 -3.26 14.73 -5.76
CA VAL A 260 -2.40 15.85 -6.21
C VAL A 260 -3.09 16.64 -7.32
N VAL A 261 -3.67 15.96 -8.32
CA VAL A 261 -4.41 16.59 -9.41
C VAL A 261 -5.64 17.32 -8.89
N GLY A 262 -6.46 16.69 -8.05
CA GLY A 262 -7.66 17.29 -7.47
C GLY A 262 -7.34 18.53 -6.64
N LYS A 263 -6.26 18.50 -5.84
CA LYS A 263 -5.79 19.66 -5.09
C LYS A 263 -5.38 20.83 -6.02
N LYS A 264 -4.63 20.54 -7.09
CA LYS A 264 -4.19 21.56 -8.06
C LYS A 264 -5.37 22.18 -8.80
N LEU A 265 -6.30 21.37 -9.30
CA LEU A 265 -7.52 21.83 -9.94
C LEU A 265 -8.33 22.75 -9.00
N SER A 266 -8.53 22.34 -7.75
CA SER A 266 -9.24 23.13 -6.75
C SER A 266 -8.54 24.46 -6.45
N GLN A 267 -7.20 24.44 -6.28
CA GLN A 267 -6.42 25.65 -6.01
C GLN A 267 -6.46 26.65 -7.17
N GLN A 268 -6.43 26.15 -8.41
CA GLN A 268 -6.49 26.96 -9.62
C GLN A 268 -7.94 27.28 -10.06
N LYS A 269 -8.94 26.78 -9.33
CA LYS A 269 -10.37 26.90 -9.66
C LYS A 269 -10.68 26.39 -11.08
N LYS A 270 -10.03 25.29 -11.48
CA LYS A 270 -10.17 24.65 -12.78
C LYS A 270 -11.04 23.42 -12.71
N THR A 271 -11.74 23.15 -13.79
CA THR A 271 -12.69 22.04 -13.92
C THR A 271 -12.23 21.02 -14.96
N ILE A 272 -12.66 19.76 -14.78
CA ILE A 272 -12.30 18.64 -15.65
C ILE A 272 -13.52 17.79 -16.02
N ALA A 273 -13.52 17.30 -17.26
CA ALA A 273 -14.35 16.21 -17.73
C ALA A 273 -13.50 15.04 -18.22
N VAL A 274 -14.06 13.82 -18.27
CA VAL A 274 -13.36 12.64 -18.78
C VAL A 274 -14.18 11.86 -19.82
N ALA A 275 -13.49 11.26 -20.79
CA ALA A 275 -14.07 10.40 -21.82
C ALA A 275 -13.29 9.07 -21.86
N GLU A 276 -13.89 8.01 -21.36
CA GLU A 276 -13.23 6.73 -21.21
C GLU A 276 -13.79 5.67 -22.18
N SER A 277 -12.90 4.84 -22.73
CA SER A 277 -13.25 3.66 -23.48
C SER A 277 -12.75 2.40 -22.76
N CYS A 278 -11.53 1.96 -23.03
CA CYS A 278 -10.98 0.72 -22.44
C CYS A 278 -10.82 0.76 -20.91
N THR A 279 -10.71 1.93 -20.31
CA THR A 279 -10.62 2.10 -18.85
C THR A 279 -11.96 1.96 -18.13
N GLY A 280 -13.09 2.18 -18.83
CA GLY A 280 -14.42 1.83 -18.35
C GLY A 280 -14.81 2.49 -17.03
N GLY A 281 -14.50 3.78 -16.84
CA GLY A 281 -14.80 4.53 -15.62
C GLY A 281 -13.67 4.54 -14.57
N CYS A 282 -12.52 3.91 -14.83
CA CYS A 282 -11.41 3.86 -13.87
C CYS A 282 -10.85 5.25 -13.55
N LEU A 283 -10.69 6.13 -14.54
CA LEU A 283 -10.20 7.49 -14.34
C LEU A 283 -11.21 8.34 -13.56
N ALA A 284 -12.48 8.28 -13.94
CA ALA A 284 -13.57 8.96 -13.23
C ALA A 284 -13.64 8.50 -11.76
N LYS A 285 -13.53 7.18 -11.52
CA LYS A 285 -13.47 6.62 -10.16
C LYS A 285 -12.31 7.21 -9.37
N LEU A 286 -11.08 7.20 -9.91
CA LEU A 286 -9.91 7.72 -9.19
C LEU A 286 -10.08 9.20 -8.80
N LEU A 287 -10.68 10.02 -9.66
CA LEU A 287 -10.94 11.43 -9.36
C LEU A 287 -12.03 11.60 -8.31
N THR A 288 -13.09 10.79 -8.37
CA THR A 288 -14.25 10.89 -7.46
C THR A 288 -14.07 10.17 -6.13
N ASP A 289 -13.07 9.29 -5.99
CA ASP A 289 -12.66 8.74 -4.70
C ASP A 289 -12.13 9.83 -3.73
N ILE A 290 -11.77 11.00 -4.27
CA ILE A 290 -11.21 12.09 -3.48
C ILE A 290 -12.37 12.96 -2.92
N PRO A 291 -12.48 13.13 -1.59
CA PRO A 291 -13.48 14.03 -1.01
C PRO A 291 -13.36 15.44 -1.58
N GLY A 292 -14.51 16.05 -1.91
CA GLY A 292 -14.56 17.37 -2.52
C GLY A 292 -14.40 17.37 -4.05
N ALA A 293 -14.41 16.22 -4.70
CA ALA A 293 -14.30 16.10 -6.15
C ALA A 293 -15.33 16.89 -6.94
N SER A 294 -16.54 17.12 -6.38
CA SER A 294 -17.59 17.94 -7.01
C SER A 294 -17.17 19.39 -7.30
N GLY A 295 -16.11 19.87 -6.64
CA GLY A 295 -15.57 21.21 -6.89
C GLY A 295 -14.76 21.34 -8.19
N TYR A 296 -14.30 20.23 -8.77
CA TYR A 296 -13.51 20.24 -10.00
C TYR A 296 -13.95 19.22 -11.05
N PHE A 297 -14.56 18.12 -10.67
CA PHE A 297 -15.00 17.07 -11.60
C PHE A 297 -16.45 17.32 -12.01
N THR A 298 -16.67 17.65 -13.29
CA THR A 298 -17.98 18.02 -13.81
C THR A 298 -18.76 16.83 -14.36
N CYS A 299 -18.12 16.04 -15.24
CA CYS A 299 -18.80 14.95 -15.95
C CYS A 299 -17.81 13.89 -16.46
N GLY A 300 -18.28 12.66 -16.62
CA GLY A 300 -17.54 11.55 -17.21
C GLY A 300 -18.41 10.72 -18.13
N TRP A 301 -17.89 10.36 -19.31
CA TRP A 301 -18.53 9.48 -20.29
C TRP A 301 -17.73 8.19 -20.43
N VAL A 302 -18.43 7.06 -20.40
CA VAL A 302 -17.87 5.76 -20.79
C VAL A 302 -18.41 5.42 -22.18
N THR A 303 -17.70 5.91 -23.21
CA THR A 303 -18.05 5.69 -24.64
C THR A 303 -17.36 4.44 -25.16
N TYR A 304 -17.90 3.27 -24.79
CA TYR A 304 -17.25 1.98 -25.05
C TYR A 304 -17.39 1.56 -26.52
N SER A 305 -18.53 1.78 -27.14
CA SER A 305 -18.78 1.52 -28.56
C SER A 305 -18.40 2.70 -29.47
N ASN A 306 -18.18 2.45 -30.74
CA ASN A 306 -17.95 3.50 -31.74
C ASN A 306 -19.15 4.44 -31.87
N SER A 307 -20.36 3.89 -31.85
CA SER A 307 -21.60 4.68 -31.88
C SER A 307 -21.70 5.62 -30.69
N ALA A 308 -21.35 5.18 -29.47
CA ALA A 308 -21.33 6.05 -28.31
C ALA A 308 -20.29 7.17 -28.42
N LYS A 309 -19.13 6.94 -29.04
CA LYS A 309 -18.15 8.01 -29.29
C LYS A 309 -18.73 9.12 -30.18
N THR A 310 -19.47 8.71 -31.21
CA THR A 310 -20.11 9.64 -32.14
C THR A 310 -21.30 10.35 -31.47
N SER A 311 -22.26 9.62 -30.90
CA SER A 311 -23.47 10.21 -30.34
C SER A 311 -23.23 11.07 -29.12
N GLU A 312 -22.34 10.64 -28.23
CA GLU A 312 -22.09 11.33 -26.96
C GLU A 312 -21.04 12.44 -27.04
N LEU A 313 -19.99 12.22 -27.81
CA LEU A 313 -18.84 13.15 -27.84
C LEU A 313 -18.68 13.87 -29.18
N GLY A 314 -19.53 13.56 -30.18
CA GLY A 314 -19.45 14.17 -31.50
C GLY A 314 -18.20 13.75 -32.30
N VAL A 315 -17.58 12.62 -31.98
CA VAL A 315 -16.45 12.08 -32.76
C VAL A 315 -16.98 11.69 -34.14
N GLY A 316 -16.37 12.22 -35.25
CA GLY A 316 -16.78 11.93 -36.60
C GLY A 316 -16.72 10.42 -36.92
N ALA A 317 -17.79 9.89 -37.52
CA ALA A 317 -17.81 8.49 -37.89
C ALA A 317 -16.75 8.17 -38.95
N ASP A 318 -16.50 9.09 -39.88
CA ASP A 318 -15.44 9.08 -40.90
C ASP A 318 -14.03 9.03 -40.26
N LEU A 319 -13.84 9.73 -39.15
CA LEU A 319 -12.58 9.71 -38.39
C LEU A 319 -12.33 8.32 -37.81
N ILE A 320 -13.37 7.72 -37.25
CA ILE A 320 -13.29 6.37 -36.66
C ILE A 320 -13.07 5.31 -37.73
N GLU A 321 -13.72 5.45 -38.88
CA GLU A 321 -13.55 4.53 -40.03
C GLU A 321 -12.12 4.61 -40.59
N LYS A 322 -11.60 5.81 -40.76
CA LYS A 322 -10.27 6.04 -41.35
C LYS A 322 -9.11 5.61 -40.45
N TYR A 323 -9.16 5.92 -39.14
CA TYR A 323 -8.04 5.72 -38.23
C TYR A 323 -8.26 4.59 -37.20
N GLY A 324 -9.49 4.12 -37.11
CA GLY A 324 -9.93 3.19 -36.07
C GLY A 324 -10.14 3.85 -34.71
N ALA A 325 -10.98 3.25 -33.87
CA ALA A 325 -11.30 3.77 -32.55
C ALA A 325 -10.09 3.93 -31.62
N VAL A 326 -9.03 3.12 -31.82
CA VAL A 326 -7.77 3.19 -31.05
C VAL A 326 -6.74 3.90 -31.91
N SER A 327 -6.72 5.22 -31.83
CA SER A 327 -5.82 6.12 -32.58
C SER A 327 -5.69 7.46 -31.86
N GLU A 328 -4.65 8.18 -32.20
CA GLU A 328 -4.37 9.54 -31.71
C GLU A 328 -5.51 10.50 -32.05
N GLN A 329 -5.96 10.47 -33.31
CA GLN A 329 -7.00 11.33 -33.82
C GLN A 329 -8.32 11.16 -33.09
N VAL A 330 -8.71 9.91 -32.85
CA VAL A 330 -9.95 9.59 -32.12
C VAL A 330 -9.81 9.94 -30.64
N ALA A 331 -8.65 9.70 -30.01
CA ALA A 331 -8.40 10.10 -28.64
C ALA A 331 -8.54 11.62 -28.46
N CYS A 332 -7.88 12.41 -29.32
CA CYS A 332 -8.00 13.86 -29.29
C CYS A 332 -9.44 14.34 -29.50
N ALA A 333 -10.13 13.81 -30.51
CA ALA A 333 -11.54 14.16 -30.78
C ALA A 333 -12.47 13.82 -29.60
N MET A 334 -12.23 12.71 -28.91
CA MET A 334 -12.97 12.36 -27.67
C MET A 334 -12.73 13.38 -26.56
N ALA A 335 -11.48 13.83 -26.34
CA ALA A 335 -11.16 14.83 -25.32
C ALA A 335 -11.82 16.19 -25.65
N GLN A 336 -11.67 16.65 -26.89
CA GLN A 336 -12.29 17.90 -27.36
C GLN A 336 -13.82 17.87 -27.25
N GLY A 337 -14.44 16.76 -27.65
CA GLY A 337 -15.89 16.56 -27.51
C GLY A 337 -16.37 16.61 -26.05
N ALA A 338 -15.62 15.94 -25.18
CA ALA A 338 -15.93 15.95 -23.72
C ALA A 338 -15.79 17.36 -23.12
N ARG A 339 -14.70 18.06 -23.40
CA ARG A 339 -14.45 19.42 -22.92
C ARG A 339 -15.53 20.38 -23.37
N LYS A 340 -15.82 20.38 -24.67
CA LYS A 340 -16.88 21.23 -25.25
C LYS A 340 -18.25 20.97 -24.64
N LYS A 341 -18.64 19.68 -24.49
CA LYS A 341 -19.95 19.29 -23.98
C LYS A 341 -20.10 19.62 -22.51
N ALA A 342 -19.04 19.38 -21.69
CA ALA A 342 -19.04 19.70 -20.27
C ALA A 342 -18.78 21.18 -19.96
N ARG A 343 -18.24 21.94 -20.88
CA ARG A 343 -17.78 23.33 -20.69
C ARG A 343 -16.76 23.44 -19.56
N THR A 344 -15.78 22.54 -19.57
CA THR A 344 -14.70 22.47 -18.57
C THR A 344 -13.40 23.09 -19.10
N ASP A 345 -12.49 23.45 -18.19
CA ASP A 345 -11.15 23.94 -18.54
C ASP A 345 -10.30 22.87 -19.19
N PHE A 346 -10.42 21.63 -18.69
CA PHE A 346 -9.69 20.46 -19.19
C PHE A 346 -10.64 19.31 -19.50
N ALA A 347 -10.23 18.48 -20.45
CA ALA A 347 -10.79 17.14 -20.58
C ALA A 347 -9.71 16.11 -20.84
N ILE A 348 -9.90 14.92 -20.31
CA ILE A 348 -9.04 13.76 -20.57
C ILE A 348 -9.83 12.71 -21.31
N SER A 349 -9.22 12.13 -22.36
CA SER A 349 -9.77 10.94 -22.98
C SER A 349 -8.78 9.77 -22.96
N ILE A 350 -9.32 8.54 -22.94
CA ILE A 350 -8.55 7.30 -23.00
C ILE A 350 -9.24 6.31 -23.94
N THR A 351 -8.52 5.90 -24.99
CA THR A 351 -8.94 4.81 -25.88
C THR A 351 -7.80 3.83 -26.09
N GLY A 352 -8.09 2.52 -26.15
CA GLY A 352 -7.03 1.51 -26.25
C GLY A 352 -7.52 0.08 -26.23
N ILE A 353 -6.59 -0.85 -26.27
CA ILE A 353 -6.80 -2.31 -26.22
C ILE A 353 -6.26 -2.86 -24.92
N ALA A 354 -7.15 -3.06 -23.93
CA ALA A 354 -6.77 -3.59 -22.63
C ALA A 354 -6.65 -5.13 -22.60
N GLY A 355 -7.03 -5.82 -23.69
CA GLY A 355 -6.94 -7.26 -23.78
C GLY A 355 -8.02 -8.03 -22.98
N PRO A 356 -7.95 -9.38 -22.96
CA PRO A 356 -6.97 -10.20 -23.70
C PRO A 356 -7.21 -10.26 -25.20
N SER A 357 -8.44 -9.95 -25.67
CA SER A 357 -8.84 -9.91 -27.09
C SER A 357 -8.78 -8.50 -27.68
N GLY A 358 -9.02 -8.38 -29.00
CA GLY A 358 -9.09 -7.10 -29.71
C GLY A 358 -7.76 -6.59 -30.29
N ALA A 359 -6.67 -7.35 -30.13
CA ALA A 359 -5.41 -7.03 -30.78
C ALA A 359 -5.46 -7.33 -32.27
N THR A 360 -4.69 -6.55 -33.03
CA THR A 360 -4.31 -6.81 -34.40
C THR A 360 -2.79 -6.74 -34.53
N GLU A 361 -2.24 -7.17 -35.65
CA GLU A 361 -0.79 -7.08 -35.89
C GLU A 361 -0.24 -5.66 -35.71
N GLN A 362 -1.00 -4.64 -36.08
CA GLN A 362 -0.62 -3.23 -35.96
C GLN A 362 -1.01 -2.58 -34.63
N LYS A 363 -1.98 -3.13 -33.93
CA LYS A 363 -2.50 -2.61 -32.66
C LYS A 363 -2.51 -3.72 -31.59
N PRO A 364 -1.39 -3.94 -30.89
CA PRO A 364 -1.27 -5.00 -29.88
C PRO A 364 -2.07 -4.71 -28.63
N VAL A 365 -2.29 -5.75 -27.79
CA VAL A 365 -2.77 -5.57 -26.41
C VAL A 365 -1.83 -4.65 -25.64
N GLY A 366 -2.38 -3.75 -24.86
CA GLY A 366 -1.64 -2.73 -24.10
C GLY A 366 -1.47 -1.41 -24.83
N LEU A 367 -1.79 -1.33 -26.13
CA LEU A 367 -1.79 -0.07 -26.86
C LEU A 367 -2.93 0.83 -26.37
N VAL A 368 -2.56 2.01 -25.87
CA VAL A 368 -3.50 3.01 -25.36
C VAL A 368 -3.08 4.39 -25.84
N TYR A 369 -4.05 5.18 -26.31
CA TYR A 369 -3.91 6.61 -26.56
C TYR A 369 -4.62 7.39 -25.47
N ILE A 370 -3.94 8.38 -24.94
CA ILE A 370 -4.40 9.25 -23.85
C ILE A 370 -4.27 10.68 -24.33
N SER A 371 -5.36 11.44 -24.32
CA SER A 371 -5.33 12.86 -24.71
C SER A 371 -5.77 13.75 -23.55
N VAL A 372 -5.08 14.86 -23.37
CA VAL A 372 -5.46 15.96 -22.48
C VAL A 372 -5.73 17.18 -23.35
N ASP A 373 -6.99 17.62 -23.37
CA ASP A 373 -7.44 18.81 -24.10
C ASP A 373 -7.61 20.00 -23.16
N SER A 374 -7.14 21.16 -23.58
CA SER A 374 -7.28 22.47 -22.93
C SER A 374 -7.64 23.54 -23.97
N ASP A 375 -7.77 24.80 -23.57
CA ASP A 375 -8.06 25.89 -24.51
C ASP A 375 -6.96 26.10 -25.55
N ASN A 376 -5.72 25.75 -25.20
CA ASN A 376 -4.55 26.04 -26.04
C ASN A 376 -4.21 24.89 -26.98
N GLU A 377 -4.39 23.65 -26.55
CA GLU A 377 -3.94 22.48 -27.30
C GLU A 377 -4.57 21.17 -26.81
N CYS A 378 -4.57 20.18 -27.69
CA CYS A 378 -4.86 18.79 -27.39
C CYS A 378 -3.57 17.96 -27.47
N GLU A 379 -3.00 17.63 -26.34
CA GLU A 379 -1.81 16.78 -26.25
C GLU A 379 -2.21 15.31 -26.20
N THR A 380 -1.64 14.48 -27.06
CA THR A 380 -1.90 13.04 -27.09
C THR A 380 -0.63 12.24 -26.87
N LYS A 381 -0.69 11.26 -26.00
CA LYS A 381 0.38 10.30 -25.73
C LYS A 381 -0.01 8.91 -26.17
N ARG A 382 0.83 8.29 -27.02
CA ARG A 382 0.75 6.87 -27.35
C ARG A 382 1.52 6.07 -26.31
N CYS A 383 0.86 5.10 -25.67
CA CYS A 383 1.43 4.22 -24.67
C CYS A 383 1.28 2.75 -25.08
N LEU A 384 2.25 1.94 -24.67
CA LEU A 384 2.18 0.48 -24.76
C LEU A 384 2.46 -0.10 -23.38
N PHE A 385 1.41 -0.52 -22.68
CA PHE A 385 1.51 -1.05 -21.32
C PHE A 385 1.61 -2.58 -21.33
N PRO A 386 2.57 -3.17 -20.59
CA PRO A 386 2.64 -4.61 -20.40
C PRO A 386 1.57 -5.10 -19.41
N HIS A 387 1.56 -6.40 -19.17
CA HIS A 387 0.75 -7.09 -18.16
C HIS A 387 -0.73 -7.27 -18.52
N ASP A 388 -1.54 -7.57 -17.51
CA ASP A 388 -2.95 -7.91 -17.64
C ASP A 388 -3.86 -6.68 -17.85
N ARG A 389 -5.11 -6.97 -18.15
CA ARG A 389 -6.15 -5.97 -18.38
C ARG A 389 -6.36 -5.01 -17.22
N ALA A 390 -6.28 -5.49 -15.97
CA ALA A 390 -6.50 -4.65 -14.80
C ALA A 390 -5.36 -3.64 -14.64
N PHE A 391 -4.13 -4.10 -14.80
CA PHE A 391 -2.94 -3.25 -14.79
C PHE A 391 -2.95 -2.21 -15.91
N ILE A 392 -3.26 -2.62 -17.17
CA ILE A 392 -3.32 -1.70 -18.31
C ILE A 392 -4.32 -0.57 -18.07
N ARG A 393 -5.52 -0.89 -17.58
CA ARG A 393 -6.56 0.10 -17.27
C ARG A 393 -6.12 1.08 -16.18
N LEU A 394 -5.57 0.58 -15.08
CA LEU A 394 -5.07 1.40 -13.99
C LEU A 394 -3.90 2.28 -14.44
N ARG A 395 -2.94 1.70 -15.15
CA ARG A 395 -1.76 2.42 -15.65
C ARG A 395 -2.13 3.52 -16.63
N ALA A 396 -3.11 3.28 -17.51
CA ALA A 396 -3.62 4.29 -18.44
C ALA A 396 -4.26 5.46 -17.67
N ALA A 397 -5.10 5.20 -16.67
CA ALA A 397 -5.71 6.23 -15.82
C ALA A 397 -4.66 7.04 -15.05
N GLN A 398 -3.66 6.38 -14.44
CA GLN A 398 -2.56 7.05 -13.74
C GLN A 398 -1.71 7.91 -14.70
N THR A 399 -1.44 7.41 -15.90
CA THR A 399 -0.69 8.19 -16.92
C THR A 399 -1.47 9.42 -17.33
N ALA A 400 -2.77 9.31 -17.52
CA ALA A 400 -3.67 10.42 -17.81
C ALA A 400 -3.65 11.50 -16.72
N LEU A 401 -3.73 11.09 -15.45
CA LEU A 401 -3.58 12.01 -14.32
C LEU A 401 -2.21 12.68 -14.28
N ASN A 402 -1.14 11.94 -14.57
CA ASN A 402 0.20 12.52 -14.58
C ASN A 402 0.39 13.54 -15.74
N MET A 403 -0.18 13.28 -16.93
CA MET A 403 -0.17 14.26 -18.04
C MET A 403 -0.88 15.55 -17.62
N LEU A 404 -2.07 15.46 -17.00
CA LEU A 404 -2.77 16.65 -16.50
C LEU A 404 -1.99 17.34 -15.38
N ARG A 405 -1.37 16.59 -14.46
CA ARG A 405 -0.53 17.17 -13.41
C ARG A 405 0.57 18.04 -14.00
N LEU A 406 1.30 17.53 -15.00
CA LEU A 406 2.37 18.29 -15.66
C LEU A 406 1.86 19.56 -16.32
N LYS A 407 0.69 19.51 -16.98
CA LYS A 407 0.05 20.72 -17.55
C LYS A 407 -0.40 21.73 -16.47
N LEU A 408 -0.71 21.28 -15.27
CA LEU A 408 -1.09 22.16 -14.15
C LEU A 408 0.14 22.74 -13.41
N ASP A 409 1.35 22.23 -13.68
CA ASP A 409 2.62 22.70 -13.10
C ASP A 409 3.31 23.75 -13.98
N GLY A 410 3.06 23.76 -15.30
CA GLY A 410 3.58 24.72 -16.28
C GLY A 410 2.57 25.82 -16.58
#